data_09f4df85dc4f32f6d231557b24f8cbbd
#
_entry.id   09f4df85dc4f32f6d231557b24f8cbbd
#
_cell.length_a   1.000
_cell.length_b   1.000
_cell.length_c   1.000
_cell.angle_alpha   90.00
_cell.angle_beta   90.00
_cell.angle_gamma   90.00
#
_symmetry.space_group_name_H-M   'P 1'
#
loop_
_entity.id
_entity.type
_entity.pdbx_description
1 polymer ?
#
loop_
_entity_poly.entity_id
_entity_poly.type
_entity_poly.pdbx_seq_one_letter_code
_entity_poly.pdbx_strand_id
1 'polypeptide(L)'
;RDSVASRGLGDVYKRQFQITITPSSTSSKVLVSLQACIGLSSDNRVSLILYRNGSALSGARSNSASGNNNVTTTVRVWQSWDVYSVSFEYLDSPSTTSACTYTVGILHDSSSTKTVQLGRSSSSNYHHAASFCTAKEIG
;
A
#
# COMPACT_ATOMS: atom_id res chain seq x y z
N ARG A 1 6.04 6.92 -15.39
CA ARG A 1 6.51 5.51 -15.57
C ARG A 1 6.45 4.80 -14.24
N ASP A 2 5.25 4.35 -13.86
CA ASP A 2 5.03 3.82 -12.52
C ASP A 2 4.54 2.38 -12.62
N SER A 3 5.38 1.52 -13.21
CA SER A 3 5.17 0.08 -13.20
C SER A 3 6.20 -0.59 -12.29
N VAL A 4 5.70 -1.50 -11.48
CA VAL A 4 6.50 -2.26 -10.53
C VAL A 4 6.37 -3.73 -10.84
N ALA A 5 7.48 -4.43 -11.04
CA ALA A 5 7.51 -5.88 -11.15
C ALA A 5 7.79 -6.48 -9.77
N SER A 6 6.92 -7.37 -9.30
CA SER A 6 7.06 -8.07 -8.03
C SER A 6 7.03 -9.59 -8.25
N ARG A 7 7.87 -10.32 -7.52
CA ARG A 7 7.92 -11.78 -7.49
C ARG A 7 7.51 -12.28 -6.11
N GLY A 8 6.37 -12.94 -6.00
CA GLY A 8 5.98 -13.74 -4.83
C GLY A 8 5.87 -12.97 -3.50
N LEU A 9 5.69 -13.70 -2.43
CA LEU A 9 5.55 -13.22 -1.04
C LEU A 9 6.88 -12.68 -0.43
N GLY A 10 7.62 -11.84 -1.09
CA GLY A 10 8.90 -11.37 -0.54
C GLY A 10 9.37 -10.01 -1.00
N ASP A 11 8.90 -9.57 -2.15
CA ASP A 11 9.36 -8.30 -2.71
C ASP A 11 8.41 -7.15 -2.38
N VAL A 12 8.77 -6.39 -1.37
CA VAL A 12 8.07 -5.16 -0.97
C VAL A 12 8.68 -4.00 -1.75
N TYR A 13 7.94 -3.48 -2.71
CA TYR A 13 8.35 -2.27 -3.44
C TYR A 13 8.04 -1.02 -2.62
N LYS A 14 9.10 -0.36 -2.16
CA LYS A 14 9.08 0.62 -1.06
C LYS A 14 8.95 2.09 -1.46
N ARG A 15 8.67 2.49 -2.70
CA ARG A 15 8.87 3.91 -3.04
C ARG A 15 7.72 4.67 -3.70
N GLN A 16 6.61 4.05 -4.02
CA GLN A 16 5.55 4.78 -4.75
C GLN A 16 4.59 5.53 -3.84
N PHE A 17 4.36 5.01 -2.62
CA PHE A 17 3.62 5.73 -1.59
C PHE A 17 4.50 5.83 -0.35
N GLN A 18 5.26 6.90 -0.28
CA GLN A 18 6.11 7.21 0.86
C GLN A 18 5.84 8.64 1.30
N ILE A 19 5.58 8.81 2.58
CA ILE A 19 5.37 10.13 3.19
C ILE A 19 6.09 10.17 4.54
N THR A 20 6.72 11.30 4.84
CA THR A 20 7.41 11.51 6.10
C THR A 20 6.76 12.66 6.86
N ILE A 21 6.49 12.44 8.14
CA ILE A 21 5.97 13.43 9.07
C ILE A 21 6.77 13.38 10.37
N THR A 22 6.98 14.54 10.99
CA THR A 22 7.61 14.64 12.30
C THR A 22 6.56 15.10 13.32
N PRO A 23 6.10 14.22 14.22
CA PRO A 23 5.11 14.60 15.21
C PRO A 23 5.64 15.68 16.17
N SER A 24 4.79 16.60 16.56
CA SER A 24 5.15 17.70 17.46
C SER A 24 5.21 17.27 18.94
N SER A 25 4.54 16.17 19.28
CA SER A 25 4.49 15.59 20.63
C SER A 25 4.55 14.07 20.60
N THR A 26 5.07 13.46 21.66
CA THR A 26 5.04 12.01 21.86
C THR A 26 3.63 11.45 22.08
N SER A 27 2.66 12.30 22.44
CA SER A 27 1.24 11.95 22.56
C SER A 27 0.48 12.10 21.26
N SER A 28 1.05 12.77 20.25
CA SER A 28 0.41 12.96 18.95
C SER A 28 0.22 11.63 18.23
N LYS A 29 -0.90 11.53 17.50
CA LYS A 29 -1.19 10.43 16.60
C LYS A 29 -1.00 10.88 15.16
N VAL A 30 -0.83 9.92 14.26
CA VAL A 30 -0.70 10.20 12.83
C VAL A 30 -1.77 9.43 12.08
N LEU A 31 -2.68 10.15 11.43
CA LEU A 31 -3.65 9.55 10.51
C LEU A 31 -2.98 9.39 9.15
N VAL A 32 -2.82 8.15 8.72
CA VAL A 32 -2.32 7.79 7.38
C VAL A 32 -3.50 7.34 6.54
N SER A 33 -3.71 8.01 5.40
CA SER A 33 -4.77 7.68 4.45
C SER A 33 -4.17 7.39 3.09
N LEU A 34 -4.65 6.34 2.44
CA LEU A 34 -4.30 5.96 1.08
C LEU A 34 -5.55 5.80 0.24
N GLN A 35 -5.50 6.32 -0.97
CA GLN A 35 -6.32 5.88 -2.08
C GLN A 35 -5.40 5.53 -3.24
N ALA A 36 -5.50 4.29 -3.71
CA ALA A 36 -4.74 3.80 -4.85
C ALA A 36 -5.68 3.23 -5.92
N CYS A 37 -5.36 3.51 -7.16
CA CYS A 37 -5.99 2.91 -8.32
C CYS A 37 -4.99 1.93 -8.93
N ILE A 38 -5.37 0.66 -8.98
CA ILE A 38 -4.47 -0.46 -9.29
C ILE A 38 -4.94 -1.19 -10.53
N GLY A 39 -4.06 -1.33 -11.51
CA GLY A 39 -4.16 -2.27 -12.61
C GLY A 39 -3.14 -3.40 -12.46
N LEU A 40 -3.41 -4.55 -13.05
CA LEU A 40 -2.53 -5.70 -13.00
C LEU A 40 -2.46 -6.39 -14.36
N SER A 41 -1.32 -6.94 -14.72
CA SER A 41 -1.09 -7.57 -16.03
C SER A 41 -1.94 -8.82 -16.28
N SER A 42 -2.57 -9.40 -15.26
CA SER A 42 -3.54 -10.50 -15.40
C SER A 42 -4.32 -10.68 -14.09
N ASP A 43 -5.39 -11.48 -14.12
CA ASP A 43 -6.19 -11.79 -12.92
C ASP A 43 -5.31 -12.25 -11.74
N ASN A 44 -5.38 -11.49 -10.66
CA ASN A 44 -4.78 -11.85 -9.38
C ASN A 44 -5.23 -10.88 -8.26
N ARG A 45 -4.85 -11.21 -7.01
CA ARG A 45 -4.99 -10.31 -5.87
C ARG A 45 -3.75 -9.44 -5.73
N VAL A 46 -3.99 -8.19 -5.39
CA VAL A 46 -2.98 -7.24 -4.95
C VAL A 46 -3.28 -6.87 -3.51
N SER A 47 -2.30 -7.01 -2.65
CA SER A 47 -2.41 -6.72 -1.24
C SER A 47 -1.48 -5.57 -0.87
N LEU A 48 -1.94 -4.69 0.01
CA LEU A 48 -1.20 -3.54 0.49
C LEU A 48 -0.87 -3.72 1.97
N ILE A 49 0.35 -3.35 2.35
CA ILE A 49 0.82 -3.36 3.73
C ILE A 49 1.38 -1.99 4.08
N LEU A 50 0.92 -1.43 5.22
CA LEU A 50 1.46 -0.18 5.75
C LEU A 50 2.68 -0.46 6.63
N TYR A 51 3.75 0.27 6.37
CA TYR A 51 5.01 0.25 7.12
C TYR A 51 5.26 1.61 7.77
N ARG A 52 5.92 1.60 8.93
CA ARG A 52 6.55 2.79 9.53
C ARG A 52 8.02 2.50 9.76
N ASN A 53 8.88 3.38 9.24
CA ASN A 53 10.35 3.26 9.34
C ASN A 53 10.88 1.87 8.93
N GLY A 54 10.28 1.28 7.88
CA GLY A 54 10.66 -0.02 7.35
C GLY A 54 10.05 -1.24 8.07
N SER A 55 9.33 -1.04 9.17
CA SER A 55 8.65 -2.11 9.91
C SER A 55 7.15 -2.11 9.63
N ALA A 56 6.58 -3.27 9.34
CA ALA A 56 5.15 -3.41 9.11
C ALA A 56 4.37 -3.10 10.39
N LEU A 57 3.35 -2.27 10.29
CA LEU A 57 2.50 -1.91 11.42
C LEU A 57 1.52 -3.05 11.71
N SER A 58 1.74 -3.74 12.82
CA SER A 58 0.91 -4.90 13.21
C SER A 58 -0.55 -4.52 13.42
N GLY A 59 -0.83 -3.36 14.02
CA GLY A 59 -2.19 -2.84 14.24
C GLY A 59 -2.93 -2.42 12.97
N ALA A 60 -2.19 -2.16 11.87
CA ALA A 60 -2.76 -1.82 10.56
C ALA A 60 -3.01 -3.06 9.69
N ARG A 61 -2.82 -4.26 10.20
CA ARG A 61 -2.92 -5.53 9.46
C ARG A 61 -4.01 -6.41 10.04
N SER A 62 -4.63 -7.22 9.19
CA SER A 62 -5.51 -8.28 9.65
C SER A 62 -4.75 -9.23 10.59
N ASN A 63 -5.42 -9.73 11.63
CA ASN A 63 -4.85 -10.70 12.56
C ASN A 63 -5.44 -12.08 12.25
N SER A 64 -4.81 -12.80 11.33
CA SER A 64 -5.18 -14.19 11.03
C SER A 64 -4.17 -15.13 11.66
N ALA A 65 -4.66 -16.06 12.50
CA ALA A 65 -3.84 -17.05 13.18
C ALA A 65 -3.22 -18.09 12.24
N SER A 66 -3.67 -18.19 11.00
CA SER A 66 -3.35 -19.30 10.09
C SER A 66 -2.60 -18.92 8.83
N GLY A 67 -2.11 -17.69 8.67
CA GLY A 67 -1.54 -17.37 7.38
C GLY A 67 -0.57 -16.21 7.29
N ASN A 68 0.33 -16.34 6.35
CA ASN A 68 1.32 -15.35 5.96
C ASN A 68 0.72 -14.09 5.27
N ASN A 69 -0.62 -13.99 5.22
CA ASN A 69 -1.35 -12.99 4.43
C ASN A 69 -1.96 -11.89 5.29
N ASN A 70 -1.33 -11.53 6.41
CA ASN A 70 -1.75 -10.39 7.22
C ASN A 70 -1.40 -9.09 6.51
N VAL A 71 -2.39 -8.49 5.87
CA VAL A 71 -2.25 -7.28 5.04
C VAL A 71 -3.15 -6.17 5.55
N THR A 72 -2.84 -4.92 5.19
CA THR A 72 -3.68 -3.77 5.55
C THR A 72 -4.97 -3.77 4.75
N THR A 73 -4.88 -4.01 3.45
CA THR A 73 -6.05 -4.15 2.57
C THR A 73 -5.69 -4.97 1.33
N THR A 74 -6.70 -5.45 0.62
CA THR A 74 -6.51 -6.24 -0.60
C THR A 74 -7.58 -5.91 -1.63
N VAL A 75 -7.21 -6.03 -2.90
CA VAL A 75 -8.12 -5.92 -4.03
C VAL A 75 -7.83 -7.03 -5.03
N ARG A 76 -8.88 -7.58 -5.66
CA ARG A 76 -8.72 -8.50 -6.79
C ARG A 76 -8.89 -7.73 -8.10
N VAL A 77 -7.90 -7.84 -8.97
CA VAL A 77 -7.94 -7.34 -10.34
C VAL A 77 -8.28 -8.51 -11.26
N TRP A 78 -9.41 -8.46 -11.93
CA TRP A 78 -9.92 -9.56 -12.76
C TRP A 78 -9.40 -9.51 -14.19
N GLN A 79 -9.23 -8.30 -14.71
CA GLN A 79 -8.88 -8.08 -16.11
C GLN A 79 -7.72 -7.10 -16.23
N SER A 80 -6.84 -7.34 -17.19
CA SER A 80 -5.67 -6.48 -17.43
C SER A 80 -6.02 -5.07 -17.94
N TRP A 81 -7.21 -4.88 -18.47
CA TRP A 81 -7.69 -3.57 -18.93
C TRP A 81 -8.46 -2.77 -17.87
N ASP A 82 -8.73 -3.36 -16.71
CA ASP A 82 -9.43 -2.69 -15.63
C ASP A 82 -8.49 -1.97 -14.66
N VAL A 83 -9.05 -0.97 -13.97
CA VAL A 83 -8.45 -0.28 -12.84
C VAL A 83 -9.38 -0.36 -11.66
N TYR A 84 -8.88 -0.82 -10.53
CA TYR A 84 -9.62 -1.00 -9.30
C TYR A 84 -9.12 -0.05 -8.24
N SER A 85 -10.06 0.62 -7.56
CA SER A 85 -9.74 1.47 -6.42
C SER A 85 -9.61 0.64 -5.15
N VAL A 86 -8.61 0.95 -4.36
CA VAL A 86 -8.41 0.42 -3.01
C VAL A 86 -8.01 1.56 -2.09
N SER A 87 -8.57 1.58 -0.89
CA SER A 87 -8.27 2.61 0.11
C SER A 87 -8.15 2.03 1.50
N PHE A 88 -7.46 2.74 2.37
CA PHE A 88 -7.49 2.53 3.80
C PHE A 88 -7.20 3.84 4.55
N GLU A 89 -7.59 3.87 5.81
CA GLU A 89 -7.13 4.83 6.80
C GLU A 89 -6.66 4.09 8.04
N TYR A 90 -5.58 4.57 8.63
CA TYR A 90 -5.04 4.02 9.87
C TYR A 90 -4.51 5.13 10.77
N LEU A 91 -4.95 5.13 12.03
CA LEU A 91 -4.49 6.06 13.06
C LEU A 91 -3.38 5.40 13.86
N ASP A 92 -2.15 5.80 13.59
CA ASP A 92 -0.95 5.33 14.27
C ASP A 92 -0.65 6.16 15.53
N SER A 93 -0.01 5.53 16.51
CA SER A 93 0.52 6.16 17.73
C SER A 93 2.03 5.95 17.75
N PRO A 94 2.82 6.80 17.09
CA PRO A 94 4.26 6.60 16.96
C PRO A 94 5.05 6.82 18.26
N SER A 95 4.47 7.53 19.22
CA SER A 95 5.06 7.86 20.53
C SER A 95 6.48 8.45 20.45
N THR A 96 6.72 9.30 19.46
CA THR A 96 8.01 9.94 19.21
C THR A 96 7.82 11.30 18.56
N THR A 97 8.82 12.18 18.76
CA THR A 97 8.98 13.45 18.04
C THR A 97 10.03 13.36 16.91
N SER A 98 10.55 12.16 16.65
CA SER A 98 11.44 11.92 15.52
C SER A 98 10.63 11.68 14.24
N ALA A 99 11.28 11.89 13.08
CA ALA A 99 10.65 11.69 11.79
C ALA A 99 10.15 10.25 11.61
N CYS A 100 8.89 10.11 11.22
CA CYS A 100 8.24 8.85 10.90
C CYS A 100 8.00 8.78 9.40
N THR A 101 8.60 7.81 8.74
CA THR A 101 8.40 7.55 7.32
C THR A 101 7.41 6.42 7.14
N TYR A 102 6.24 6.72 6.60
CA TYR A 102 5.22 5.74 6.23
C TYR A 102 5.39 5.33 4.78
N THR A 103 5.32 4.03 4.53
CA THR A 103 5.49 3.46 3.20
C THR A 103 4.42 2.38 2.99
N VAL A 104 3.85 2.30 1.80
CA VAL A 104 2.93 1.23 1.44
C VAL A 104 3.65 0.22 0.56
N GLY A 105 3.75 -1.00 1.05
CA GLY A 105 4.25 -2.14 0.31
C GLY A 105 3.13 -2.79 -0.51
N ILE A 106 3.47 -3.30 -1.68
CA ILE A 106 2.56 -3.98 -2.60
C ILE A 106 2.99 -5.43 -2.75
N LEU A 107 2.05 -6.34 -2.59
CA LEU A 107 2.23 -7.79 -2.74
C LEU A 107 1.19 -8.35 -3.72
N HIS A 108 1.49 -9.48 -4.34
CA HIS A 108 0.52 -10.27 -5.09
C HIS A 108 0.66 -11.77 -4.78
N ASP A 109 -0.41 -12.54 -5.00
CA ASP A 109 -0.49 -13.96 -4.62
C ASP A 109 0.14 -14.92 -5.64
N SER A 110 0.62 -14.43 -6.79
CA SER A 110 1.13 -15.28 -7.86
C SER A 110 2.56 -15.73 -7.61
N SER A 111 2.86 -17.00 -7.94
CA SER A 111 4.23 -17.50 -8.03
C SER A 111 4.99 -16.96 -9.25
N SER A 112 4.30 -16.44 -10.26
CA SER A 112 4.89 -15.82 -11.45
C SER A 112 4.97 -14.30 -11.28
N THR A 113 5.94 -13.68 -11.94
CA THR A 113 6.10 -12.23 -11.96
C THR A 113 4.85 -11.56 -12.56
N LYS A 114 4.31 -10.55 -11.87
CA LYS A 114 3.22 -9.72 -12.33
C LYS A 114 3.66 -8.26 -12.35
N THR A 115 3.10 -7.51 -13.29
CA THR A 115 3.31 -6.06 -13.33
C THR A 115 2.09 -5.38 -12.70
N VAL A 116 2.32 -4.69 -11.60
CA VAL A 116 1.33 -3.84 -10.95
C VAL A 116 1.47 -2.43 -11.51
N GLN A 117 0.38 -1.86 -11.98
CA GLN A 117 0.30 -0.48 -12.47
C GLN A 117 -0.42 0.37 -11.44
N LEU A 118 0.12 1.54 -11.15
CA LEU A 118 -0.54 2.52 -10.32
C LEU A 118 -1.13 3.63 -11.19
N GLY A 119 -2.39 3.95 -10.94
CA GLY A 119 -3.10 4.99 -11.66
C GLY A 119 -3.51 4.65 -13.09
N ARG A 120 -3.33 3.40 -13.54
CA ARG A 120 -3.74 3.00 -14.89
C ARG A 120 -3.94 1.49 -15.05
N SER A 121 -4.62 1.09 -16.13
CA SER A 121 -4.72 -0.30 -16.56
C SER A 121 -3.38 -0.83 -17.12
N SER A 122 -3.21 -2.15 -17.10
CA SER A 122 -1.98 -2.80 -17.56
C SER A 122 -1.93 -3.00 -19.08
N SER A 123 -3.07 -3.24 -19.74
CA SER A 123 -3.10 -3.69 -21.14
C SER A 123 -3.17 -2.55 -22.16
N SER A 124 -3.49 -1.34 -21.75
CA SER A 124 -3.57 -0.20 -22.67
C SER A 124 -3.79 1.12 -21.90
N ASN A 125 -3.71 2.22 -22.61
CA ASN A 125 -3.90 3.57 -22.04
C ASN A 125 -5.38 3.96 -21.85
N TYR A 126 -6.29 2.99 -21.67
CA TYR A 126 -7.74 3.30 -21.64
C TYR A 126 -8.19 3.97 -20.35
N HIS A 127 -7.62 3.60 -19.21
CA HIS A 127 -8.08 4.10 -17.92
C HIS A 127 -6.91 4.65 -17.11
N HIS A 128 -7.05 5.90 -16.71
CA HIS A 128 -6.12 6.58 -15.81
C HIS A 128 -6.89 7.13 -14.62
N ALA A 129 -6.34 6.99 -13.42
CA ALA A 129 -6.93 7.48 -12.20
C ALA A 129 -5.85 7.92 -11.21
N ALA A 130 -6.15 8.95 -10.43
CA ALA A 130 -5.23 9.46 -9.44
C ALA A 130 -5.09 8.50 -8.25
N SER A 131 -3.88 8.38 -7.74
CA SER A 131 -3.57 7.70 -6.49
C SER A 131 -2.84 8.67 -5.57
N PHE A 132 -3.14 8.66 -4.28
CA PHE A 132 -2.52 9.56 -3.32
C PHE A 132 -2.37 8.91 -1.95
N CYS A 133 -1.38 9.38 -1.21
CA CYS A 133 -1.15 9.02 0.18
C CYS A 133 -0.96 10.30 0.99
N THR A 134 -1.58 10.36 2.16
CA THR A 134 -1.44 11.49 3.08
C THR A 134 -1.09 11.01 4.48
N ALA A 135 -0.37 11.86 5.23
CA ALA A 135 -0.17 11.68 6.66
C ALA A 135 -0.50 13.01 7.35
N LYS A 136 -1.34 12.96 8.38
CA LYS A 136 -1.78 14.12 9.14
C LYS A 136 -1.58 13.88 10.63
N GLU A 137 -0.95 14.83 11.30
CA GLU A 137 -0.87 14.83 12.76
C GLU A 137 -2.22 15.16 13.37
N ILE A 138 -2.59 14.37 14.39
CA ILE A 138 -3.76 14.54 15.24
C ILE A 138 -3.24 14.73 16.66
N GLY A 139 -3.44 15.91 17.18
CA GLY A 139 -3.07 16.29 18.55
C GLY A 139 -4.04 15.84 19.60
#